data_a95f83be3fa8d904ef0c7d1dd2797136
#
_entry.id   a95f83be3fa8d904ef0c7d1dd2797136
#
_cell.length_a   1.000
_cell.length_b   1.000
_cell.length_c   1.000
_cell.angle_alpha   90.00
_cell.angle_beta   90.00
_cell.angle_gamma   90.00
#
_symmetry.space_group_name_H-M   'P 1'
#
loop_
_entity.id
_entity.type
_entity.pdbx_description
1 polymer ?
#
loop_
_entity_poly.entity_id
_entity_poly.type
_entity_poly.pdbx_seq_one_letter_code
_entity_poly.pdbx_strand_id
1 'polypeptide(L)'
;MKEKIEEISLSMERGHRRILRVLGVLLAIGLFVLLWKWRGLTAMQPLVDGGMGRWTRAVLESIVITLAAQWVLCLLPWPLLALFGRTAPFCSVFSLRPCVGSNAELSRAAVLAVRLLPPVLVGAALWFALARVPLVWFWPVAMASAGCTVAALGMVYDAVRVLQVPGRATFCDLGIVIQVYREVS
;
A
#
# COMPACT_ATOMS: atom_id res chain seq x y z
N MET A 1 6.42 21.40 27.07
CA MET A 1 5.85 21.98 25.84
C MET A 1 6.26 21.09 24.69
N LYS A 2 5.36 20.69 23.76
CA LYS A 2 5.72 19.83 22.63
C LYS A 2 5.97 20.72 21.43
N GLU A 3 7.08 20.51 20.77
CA GLU A 3 7.44 21.23 19.55
C GLU A 3 7.34 20.28 18.35
N LYS A 4 6.71 20.75 17.28
CA LYS A 4 6.67 20.06 16.00
C LYS A 4 8.01 20.21 15.32
N ILE A 5 8.72 19.09 15.11
CA ILE A 5 10.09 19.11 14.58
C ILE A 5 10.08 18.85 13.07
N GLU A 6 9.30 17.90 12.60
CA GLU A 6 9.36 17.43 11.22
C GLU A 6 7.99 16.98 10.72
N GLU A 7 7.79 17.08 9.41
CA GLU A 7 6.68 16.44 8.71
C GLU A 7 7.25 15.40 7.73
N ILE A 8 6.86 14.16 7.94
CA ILE A 8 7.20 13.07 7.04
C ILE A 8 6.08 12.93 6.02
N SER A 9 6.34 13.31 4.79
CA SER A 9 5.39 13.18 3.69
C SER A 9 6.09 12.87 2.39
N LEU A 10 5.63 11.82 1.71
CA LEU A 10 6.09 11.46 0.38
C LEU A 10 5.81 12.55 -0.66
N SER A 11 4.78 13.38 -0.41
CA SER A 11 4.39 14.46 -1.33
C SER A 11 5.36 15.64 -1.30
N MET A 12 6.07 15.87 -0.19
CA MET A 12 6.96 17.02 -0.03
C MET A 12 8.36 16.80 -0.64
N GLU A 13 8.85 15.56 -0.69
CA GLU A 13 10.19 15.24 -1.19
C GLU A 13 10.16 14.83 -2.67
N ARG A 14 10.24 15.81 -3.58
CA ARG A 14 10.20 15.57 -5.05
C ARG A 14 11.26 14.58 -5.54
N GLY A 15 12.45 14.59 -4.95
CA GLY A 15 13.55 13.69 -5.30
C GLY A 15 13.23 12.23 -4.97
N HIS A 16 12.86 11.94 -3.74
CA HIS A 16 12.50 10.61 -3.28
C HIS A 16 11.27 10.05 -4.01
N ARG A 17 10.32 10.90 -4.34
CA ARG A 17 9.13 10.51 -5.13
C ARG A 17 9.51 10.01 -6.54
N ARG A 18 10.53 10.61 -7.18
CA ARG A 18 11.03 10.13 -8.48
C ARG A 18 11.71 8.77 -8.33
N ILE A 19 12.58 8.63 -7.34
CA ILE A 19 13.28 7.36 -7.07
C ILE A 19 12.28 6.23 -6.79
N LEU A 20 11.29 6.48 -5.94
CA LEU A 20 10.26 5.48 -5.64
C LEU A 20 9.39 5.12 -6.85
N ARG A 21 9.12 6.06 -7.75
CA ARG A 21 8.43 5.75 -9.02
C ARG A 21 9.28 4.85 -9.91
N VAL A 22 10.56 5.16 -10.09
CA VAL A 22 11.47 4.33 -10.88
C VAL A 22 11.58 2.94 -10.27
N LEU A 23 11.79 2.86 -8.95
CA LEU A 23 11.84 1.59 -8.23
C LEU A 23 10.52 0.80 -8.35
N GLY A 24 9.37 1.48 -8.29
CA GLY A 24 8.05 0.88 -8.49
C GLY A 24 7.89 0.30 -9.89
N VAL A 25 8.34 1.00 -10.91
CA VAL A 25 8.31 0.52 -12.30
C VAL A 25 9.21 -0.70 -12.47
N LEU A 26 10.43 -0.64 -11.96
CA LEU A 26 11.38 -1.77 -12.02
C LEU A 26 10.83 -3.00 -11.28
N LEU A 27 10.25 -2.79 -10.10
CA LEU A 27 9.60 -3.85 -9.33
C LEU A 27 8.40 -4.45 -10.10
N ALA A 28 7.56 -3.62 -10.71
CA ALA A 28 6.43 -4.08 -11.50
C ALA A 28 6.88 -4.93 -12.70
N ILE A 29 7.92 -4.50 -13.41
CA ILE A 29 8.51 -5.27 -14.52
C ILE A 29 9.08 -6.59 -14.01
N GLY A 30 9.85 -6.59 -12.93
CA GLY A 30 10.40 -7.79 -12.32
C GLY A 30 9.32 -8.79 -11.90
N LEU A 31 8.27 -8.31 -11.24
CA LEU A 31 7.12 -9.13 -10.86
C LEU A 31 6.39 -9.68 -12.08
N PHE A 32 6.19 -8.88 -13.13
CA PHE A 32 5.57 -9.34 -14.37
C PHE A 32 6.37 -10.47 -15.01
N VAL A 33 7.68 -10.32 -15.13
CA VAL A 33 8.57 -11.36 -15.68
C VAL A 33 8.52 -12.64 -14.84
N LEU A 34 8.53 -12.51 -13.50
CA LEU A 34 8.42 -13.64 -12.58
C LEU A 34 7.09 -14.38 -12.75
N LEU A 35 5.98 -13.65 -12.77
CA LEU A 35 4.63 -14.19 -12.94
C LEU A 35 4.44 -14.84 -14.31
N TRP A 36 5.01 -14.24 -15.36
CA TRP A 36 5.01 -14.78 -16.70
C TRP A 36 5.70 -16.14 -16.76
N LYS A 37 6.88 -16.26 -16.15
CA LYS A 37 7.63 -17.53 -16.09
C LYS A 37 6.94 -18.58 -15.23
N TRP A 38 6.26 -18.17 -14.17
CA TRP A 38 5.65 -19.11 -13.23
C TRP A 38 4.41 -19.81 -13.81
N ARG A 39 3.39 -19.07 -14.18
CA ARG A 39 2.11 -19.59 -14.70
C ARG A 39 1.55 -18.78 -15.86
N GLY A 40 2.21 -17.69 -16.24
CA GLY A 40 1.66 -16.71 -17.17
C GLY A 40 1.37 -17.29 -18.54
N LEU A 41 2.24 -18.11 -19.08
CA LEU A 41 2.04 -18.74 -20.41
C LEU A 41 0.79 -19.63 -20.41
N THR A 42 0.63 -20.50 -19.40
CA THR A 42 -0.55 -21.37 -19.31
C THR A 42 -1.82 -20.59 -19.02
N ALA A 43 -1.74 -19.48 -18.29
CA ALA A 43 -2.86 -18.59 -17.99
C ALA A 43 -3.26 -17.68 -19.18
N MET A 44 -2.44 -17.57 -20.20
CA MET A 44 -2.80 -16.88 -21.45
C MET A 44 -3.75 -17.69 -22.32
N GLN A 45 -3.71 -19.02 -22.24
CA GLN A 45 -4.53 -19.89 -23.10
C GLN A 45 -6.03 -19.60 -22.98
N PRO A 46 -6.64 -19.51 -21.77
CA PRO A 46 -8.06 -19.16 -21.66
C PRO A 46 -8.42 -17.77 -22.21
N LEU A 47 -7.45 -16.84 -22.26
CA LEU A 47 -7.66 -15.51 -22.83
C LEU A 47 -7.66 -15.57 -24.36
N VAL A 48 -6.75 -16.34 -24.95
CA VAL A 48 -6.63 -16.52 -26.39
C VAL A 48 -7.85 -17.29 -26.92
N ASP A 49 -8.23 -18.39 -26.29
CA ASP A 49 -9.37 -19.23 -26.69
C ASP A 49 -10.71 -18.49 -26.56
N GLY A 50 -10.84 -17.59 -25.60
CA GLY A 50 -12.04 -16.80 -25.38
C GLY A 50 -12.17 -15.53 -26.23
N GLY A 51 -11.19 -15.24 -27.09
CA GLY A 51 -11.19 -14.11 -27.99
C GLY A 51 -11.28 -12.74 -27.33
N MET A 52 -11.65 -11.71 -28.11
CA MET A 52 -11.65 -10.30 -27.70
C MET A 52 -12.55 -10.02 -26.49
N GLY A 53 -13.70 -10.69 -26.39
CA GLY A 53 -14.62 -10.51 -25.26
C GLY A 53 -14.01 -10.95 -23.92
N ARG A 54 -13.22 -12.03 -23.94
CA ARG A 54 -12.53 -12.52 -22.74
C ARG A 54 -11.39 -11.59 -22.31
N TRP A 55 -10.64 -11.05 -23.28
CA TRP A 55 -9.62 -10.04 -23.00
C TRP A 55 -10.19 -8.79 -22.35
N THR A 56 -11.24 -8.23 -22.92
CA THR A 56 -11.91 -7.04 -22.38
C THR A 56 -12.41 -7.30 -20.95
N ARG A 57 -13.02 -8.46 -20.73
CA ARG A 57 -13.48 -8.86 -19.38
C ARG A 57 -12.32 -8.98 -18.40
N ALA A 58 -11.23 -9.65 -18.76
CA ALA A 58 -10.06 -9.81 -17.89
C ALA A 58 -9.41 -8.46 -17.53
N VAL A 59 -9.37 -7.50 -18.44
CA VAL A 59 -8.90 -6.14 -18.16
C VAL A 59 -9.81 -5.43 -17.16
N LEU A 60 -11.12 -5.48 -17.35
CA LEU A 60 -12.08 -4.89 -16.42
C LEU A 60 -12.00 -5.53 -15.03
N GLU A 61 -11.97 -6.86 -14.97
CA GLU A 61 -11.79 -7.62 -13.73
C GLU A 61 -10.47 -7.21 -13.02
N SER A 62 -9.37 -7.04 -13.77
CA SER A 62 -8.08 -6.60 -13.22
C SER A 62 -8.18 -5.20 -12.61
N ILE A 63 -8.85 -4.27 -13.27
CA ILE A 63 -9.04 -2.91 -12.77
C ILE A 63 -9.87 -2.94 -11.49
N VAL A 64 -11.00 -3.63 -11.50
CA VAL A 64 -11.91 -3.69 -10.34
C VAL A 64 -11.22 -4.34 -9.13
N ILE A 65 -10.56 -5.50 -9.32
CA ILE A 65 -9.88 -6.19 -8.23
C ILE A 65 -8.72 -5.35 -7.70
N THR A 66 -7.95 -4.70 -8.58
CA THR A 66 -6.83 -3.82 -8.16
C THR A 66 -7.33 -2.63 -7.36
N LEU A 67 -8.41 -1.97 -7.80
CA LEU A 67 -9.01 -0.87 -7.07
C LEU A 67 -9.55 -1.32 -5.71
N ALA A 68 -10.30 -2.43 -5.67
CA ALA A 68 -10.82 -2.99 -4.42
C ALA A 68 -9.68 -3.33 -3.44
N ALA A 69 -8.64 -4.00 -3.90
CA ALA A 69 -7.48 -4.34 -3.08
C ALA A 69 -6.74 -3.09 -2.57
N GLN A 70 -6.59 -2.05 -3.39
CA GLN A 70 -6.02 -0.78 -2.96
C GLN A 70 -6.90 -0.06 -1.93
N TRP A 71 -8.22 -0.11 -2.08
CA TRP A 71 -9.14 0.47 -1.09
C TRP A 71 -9.02 -0.27 0.25
N VAL A 72 -8.99 -1.60 0.23
CA VAL A 72 -8.77 -2.40 1.45
C VAL A 72 -7.43 -2.03 2.10
N LEU A 73 -6.36 -1.93 1.31
CA LEU A 73 -5.03 -1.52 1.79
C LEU A 73 -5.06 -0.15 2.48
N CYS A 74 -5.80 0.81 1.90
CA CYS A 74 -5.91 2.16 2.44
C CYS A 74 -6.84 2.27 3.66
N LEU A 75 -7.85 1.39 3.79
CA LEU A 75 -8.81 1.41 4.90
C LEU A 75 -8.36 0.57 6.10
N LEU A 76 -7.50 -0.42 5.89
CA LEU A 76 -7.01 -1.30 6.95
C LEU A 76 -6.31 -0.56 8.13
N PRO A 77 -5.67 0.60 7.94
CA PRO A 77 -5.20 1.42 9.05
C PRO A 77 -6.28 1.88 10.03
N TRP A 78 -7.56 1.97 9.61
CA TRP A 78 -8.67 2.42 10.46
C TRP A 78 -8.76 1.67 11.80
N PRO A 79 -8.95 0.34 11.82
CA PRO A 79 -9.04 -0.39 13.07
C PRO A 79 -7.74 -0.34 13.88
N LEU A 80 -6.59 -0.28 13.21
CA LEU A 80 -5.30 -0.15 13.90
C LEU A 80 -5.15 1.20 14.60
N LEU A 81 -5.52 2.29 13.93
CA LEU A 81 -5.50 3.63 14.53
C LEU A 81 -6.51 3.75 15.68
N ALA A 82 -7.69 3.17 15.55
CA ALA A 82 -8.67 3.12 16.63
C ALA A 82 -8.14 2.36 17.85
N LEU A 83 -7.44 1.25 17.63
CA LEU A 83 -6.84 0.43 18.67
C LEU A 83 -5.68 1.14 19.40
N PHE A 84 -4.74 1.70 18.64
CA PHE A 84 -3.53 2.31 19.19
C PHE A 84 -3.75 3.75 19.67
N GLY A 85 -4.57 4.51 18.96
CA GLY A 85 -4.79 5.93 19.24
C GLY A 85 -5.82 6.20 20.33
N ARG A 86 -6.65 5.22 20.69
CA ARG A 86 -7.78 5.37 21.64
C ARG A 86 -8.72 6.54 21.30
N THR A 87 -8.69 7.03 20.07
CA THR A 87 -9.52 8.10 19.53
C THR A 87 -10.14 7.65 18.23
N ALA A 88 -11.27 8.22 17.85
CA ALA A 88 -11.90 7.92 16.58
C ALA A 88 -11.00 8.39 15.41
N PRO A 89 -10.53 7.50 14.53
CA PRO A 89 -9.82 7.89 13.33
C PRO A 89 -10.80 8.57 12.35
N PHE A 90 -10.26 9.43 11.51
CA PHE A 90 -11.02 10.05 10.42
C PHE A 90 -10.63 9.49 9.07
N CYS A 91 -11.55 9.52 8.12
CA CYS A 91 -11.29 9.13 6.74
C CYS A 91 -11.53 10.33 5.83
N SER A 92 -10.57 10.61 4.98
CA SER A 92 -10.69 11.58 3.90
C SER A 92 -10.45 10.90 2.57
N VAL A 93 -11.09 11.37 1.50
CA VAL A 93 -10.85 10.86 0.15
C VAL A 93 -9.98 11.85 -0.58
N PHE A 94 -8.76 11.44 -0.92
CA PHE A 94 -7.83 12.24 -1.68
C PHE A 94 -7.51 11.55 -3.01
N SER A 95 -7.78 12.25 -4.12
CA SER A 95 -7.51 11.72 -5.48
C SER A 95 -8.07 10.31 -5.71
N LEU A 96 -9.34 10.08 -5.35
CA LEU A 96 -10.05 8.80 -5.46
C LEU A 96 -9.52 7.68 -4.55
N ARG A 97 -8.63 7.99 -3.60
CA ARG A 97 -8.12 7.04 -2.62
C ARG A 97 -8.56 7.45 -1.22
N PRO A 98 -9.08 6.51 -0.43
CA PRO A 98 -9.33 6.78 0.98
C PRO A 98 -8.01 6.94 1.72
N CYS A 99 -7.91 7.96 2.56
CA CYS A 99 -6.80 8.18 3.47
C CYS A 99 -7.34 8.17 4.88
N VAL A 100 -6.82 7.30 5.70
CA VAL A 100 -7.22 7.18 7.11
C VAL A 100 -6.14 7.81 7.97
N GLY A 101 -6.56 8.70 8.87
CA GLY A 101 -5.68 9.39 9.79
C GLY A 101 -6.29 9.48 11.19
N SER A 102 -5.48 9.89 12.15
CA SER A 102 -5.90 10.14 13.52
C SER A 102 -5.11 11.31 14.09
N ASN A 103 -5.78 12.14 14.89
CA ASN A 103 -5.12 13.21 15.66
C ASN A 103 -4.49 12.69 16.96
N ALA A 104 -4.56 11.38 17.21
CA ALA A 104 -3.97 10.79 18.39
C ALA A 104 -2.45 10.79 18.33
N GLU A 105 -1.84 10.96 19.48
CA GLU A 105 -0.40 10.75 19.64
C GLU A 105 -0.09 9.25 19.69
N LEU A 106 0.71 8.83 18.75
CA LEU A 106 1.11 7.43 18.58
C LEU A 106 2.57 7.24 18.96
N SER A 107 2.86 6.09 19.55
CA SER A 107 4.25 5.65 19.73
C SER A 107 4.85 5.25 18.39
N ARG A 108 6.17 5.23 18.27
CA ARG A 108 6.88 4.77 17.07
C ARG A 108 6.43 3.37 16.64
N ALA A 109 6.31 2.44 17.58
CA ALA A 109 5.88 1.08 17.30
C ALA A 109 4.45 1.04 16.73
N ALA A 110 3.54 1.87 17.26
CA ALA A 110 2.17 1.96 16.75
C ALA A 110 2.14 2.49 15.32
N VAL A 111 2.89 3.54 15.00
CA VAL A 111 2.96 4.07 13.63
C VAL A 111 3.55 3.04 12.65
N LEU A 112 4.61 2.35 13.05
CA LEU A 112 5.19 1.28 12.24
C LEU A 112 4.20 0.15 11.99
N ALA A 113 3.45 -0.27 13.01
CA ALA A 113 2.40 -1.27 12.86
C ALA A 113 1.30 -0.80 11.90
N VAL A 114 0.82 0.44 12.04
CA VAL A 114 -0.20 1.03 11.17
C VAL A 114 0.26 1.11 9.70
N ARG A 115 1.54 1.38 9.46
CA ARG A 115 2.09 1.52 8.09
C ARG A 115 2.54 0.21 7.47
N LEU A 116 3.04 -0.76 8.24
CA LEU A 116 3.59 -1.99 7.70
C LEU A 116 2.61 -3.17 7.72
N LEU A 117 1.71 -3.24 8.70
CA LEU A 117 0.78 -4.37 8.80
C LEU A 117 -0.20 -4.48 7.63
N PRO A 118 -0.83 -3.37 7.14
CA PRO A 118 -1.72 -3.43 5.98
C PRO A 118 -1.08 -4.01 4.72
N PRO A 119 0.10 -3.53 4.25
CA PRO A 119 0.71 -4.09 3.05
C PRO A 119 1.15 -5.55 3.23
N VAL A 120 1.56 -5.95 4.43
CA VAL A 120 1.92 -7.34 4.70
C VAL A 120 0.68 -8.24 4.62
N LEU A 121 -0.42 -7.86 5.27
CA LEU A 121 -1.65 -8.66 5.28
C LEU A 121 -2.29 -8.74 3.89
N VAL A 122 -2.49 -7.61 3.23
CA VAL A 122 -3.09 -7.57 1.89
C VAL A 122 -2.18 -8.25 0.86
N GLY A 123 -0.88 -7.99 0.93
CA GLY A 123 0.10 -8.63 0.08
C GLY A 123 0.09 -10.15 0.25
N ALA A 124 0.20 -10.65 1.48
CA ALA A 124 0.18 -12.08 1.76
C ALA A 124 -1.13 -12.74 1.27
N ALA A 125 -2.28 -12.10 1.53
CA ALA A 125 -3.58 -12.61 1.07
C ALA A 125 -3.66 -12.70 -0.46
N LEU A 126 -3.21 -11.68 -1.18
CA LEU A 126 -3.22 -11.66 -2.65
C LEU A 126 -2.26 -12.69 -3.25
N TRP A 127 -1.06 -12.82 -2.71
CA TRP A 127 -0.08 -13.81 -3.17
C TRP A 127 -0.54 -15.24 -2.87
N PHE A 128 -1.17 -15.47 -1.71
CA PHE A 128 -1.78 -16.75 -1.40
C PHE A 128 -2.96 -17.06 -2.33
N ALA A 129 -3.84 -16.08 -2.59
CA ALA A 129 -4.91 -16.22 -3.55
C ALA A 129 -4.37 -16.56 -4.95
N LEU A 130 -3.32 -15.86 -5.41
CA LEU A 130 -2.70 -16.09 -6.71
C LEU A 130 -2.19 -17.53 -6.90
N ALA A 131 -1.71 -18.16 -5.84
CA ALA A 131 -1.27 -19.55 -5.87
C ALA A 131 -2.44 -20.56 -6.04
N ARG A 132 -3.66 -20.16 -5.67
CA ARG A 132 -4.84 -21.02 -5.60
C ARG A 132 -5.89 -20.78 -6.68
N VAL A 133 -5.90 -19.59 -7.30
CA VAL A 133 -6.92 -19.22 -8.29
C VAL A 133 -6.83 -20.08 -9.57
N PRO A 134 -7.97 -20.36 -10.21
CA PRO A 134 -8.01 -20.95 -11.54
C PRO A 134 -7.28 -20.07 -12.57
N LEU A 135 -6.78 -20.67 -13.67
CA LEU A 135 -6.01 -19.97 -14.72
C LEU A 135 -6.77 -18.77 -15.31
N VAL A 136 -8.08 -18.85 -15.36
CA VAL A 136 -8.96 -17.78 -15.85
C VAL A 136 -8.83 -16.48 -15.03
N TRP A 137 -8.61 -16.59 -13.72
CA TRP A 137 -8.50 -15.47 -12.79
C TRP A 137 -7.04 -15.08 -12.48
N PHE A 138 -6.08 -15.82 -13.04
CA PHE A 138 -4.67 -15.61 -12.74
C PHE A 138 -4.24 -14.17 -13.01
N TRP A 139 -4.46 -13.66 -14.22
CA TRP A 139 -4.02 -12.32 -14.60
C TRP A 139 -4.71 -11.19 -13.84
N PRO A 140 -6.04 -11.20 -13.63
CA PRO A 140 -6.69 -10.23 -12.74
C PRO A 140 -6.08 -10.15 -11.35
N VAL A 141 -5.86 -11.30 -10.70
CA VAL A 141 -5.27 -11.34 -9.35
C VAL A 141 -3.78 -11.00 -9.37
N ALA A 142 -3.03 -11.41 -10.41
CA ALA A 142 -1.62 -11.08 -10.58
C ALA A 142 -1.39 -9.57 -10.70
N MET A 143 -2.20 -8.88 -11.49
CA MET A 143 -2.16 -7.42 -11.62
C MET A 143 -2.47 -6.71 -10.31
N ALA A 144 -3.48 -7.19 -9.57
CA ALA A 144 -3.80 -6.65 -8.24
C ALA A 144 -2.65 -6.86 -7.25
N SER A 145 -2.03 -8.06 -7.24
CA SER A 145 -0.89 -8.38 -6.37
C SER A 145 0.31 -7.49 -6.68
N ALA A 146 0.64 -7.32 -7.95
CA ALA A 146 1.72 -6.43 -8.39
C ALA A 146 1.42 -4.97 -8.05
N GLY A 147 0.20 -4.50 -8.31
CA GLY A 147 -0.23 -3.14 -8.01
C GLY A 147 -0.18 -2.81 -6.51
N CYS A 148 -0.64 -3.72 -5.65
CA CYS A 148 -0.56 -3.54 -4.20
C CYS A 148 0.89 -3.61 -3.69
N THR A 149 1.73 -4.47 -4.26
CA THR A 149 3.15 -4.54 -3.90
C THR A 149 3.88 -3.23 -4.23
N VAL A 150 3.59 -2.65 -5.40
CA VAL A 150 4.15 -1.34 -5.77
C VAL A 150 3.61 -0.22 -4.88
N ALA A 151 2.31 -0.24 -4.55
CA ALA A 151 1.71 0.75 -3.65
C ALA A 151 2.29 0.69 -2.23
N ALA A 152 2.68 -0.50 -1.77
CA ALA A 152 3.32 -0.70 -0.47
C ALA A 152 4.68 0.01 -0.32
N LEU A 153 5.38 0.30 -1.41
CA LEU A 153 6.67 1.02 -1.37
C LEU A 153 6.57 2.37 -0.66
N GLY A 154 5.46 3.09 -0.86
CA GLY A 154 5.22 4.35 -0.16
C GLY A 154 5.10 4.16 1.35
N MET A 155 4.37 3.14 1.79
CA MET A 155 4.19 2.83 3.22
C MET A 155 5.50 2.36 3.87
N VAL A 156 6.31 1.57 3.14
CA VAL A 156 7.65 1.16 3.58
C VAL A 156 8.58 2.37 3.70
N TYR A 157 8.54 3.30 2.74
CA TYR A 157 9.32 4.53 2.81
C TYR A 157 8.95 5.35 4.05
N ASP A 158 7.65 5.56 4.32
CA ASP A 158 7.20 6.28 5.52
C ASP A 158 7.70 5.59 6.80
N ALA A 159 7.64 4.25 6.85
CA ALA A 159 8.13 3.47 7.98
C ALA A 159 9.65 3.65 8.19
N VAL A 160 10.44 3.64 7.12
CA VAL A 160 11.90 3.89 7.18
C VAL A 160 12.18 5.29 7.71
N ARG A 161 11.44 6.31 7.26
CA ARG A 161 11.59 7.69 7.76
C ARG A 161 11.25 7.78 9.25
N VAL A 162 10.19 7.13 9.70
CA VAL A 162 9.84 7.06 11.14
C VAL A 162 10.94 6.41 11.97
N LEU A 163 11.62 5.39 11.43
CA LEU A 163 12.76 4.75 12.11
C LEU A 163 13.98 5.68 12.22
N GLN A 164 14.20 6.55 11.25
CA GLN A 164 15.31 7.49 11.20
C GLN A 164 15.18 8.67 12.17
N VAL A 165 13.98 8.94 12.70
CA VAL A 165 13.78 10.01 13.69
C VAL A 165 14.55 9.70 14.98
N PRO A 166 15.49 10.56 15.43
CA PRO A 166 16.28 10.29 16.62
C PRO A 166 15.48 10.53 17.91
N GLY A 167 15.84 9.78 18.97
CA GLY A 167 15.35 10.01 20.33
C GLY A 167 13.91 9.56 20.60
N ARG A 168 13.33 10.06 21.67
CA ARG A 168 11.93 9.85 22.05
C ARG A 168 11.06 10.89 21.35
N ALA A 169 10.30 10.45 20.35
CA ALA A 169 9.36 11.28 19.63
C ALA A 169 7.96 10.64 19.65
N THR A 170 6.93 11.47 19.65
CA THR A 170 5.53 11.08 19.42
C THR A 170 5.14 11.45 18.02
N PHE A 171 4.24 10.70 17.44
CA PHE A 171 3.83 10.82 16.04
C PHE A 171 2.33 11.03 15.96
N CYS A 172 1.89 11.86 15.02
CA CYS A 172 0.49 12.01 14.68
C CYS A 172 0.32 11.62 13.20
N ASP A 173 -0.38 10.53 12.91
CA ASP A 173 -0.59 10.05 11.56
C ASP A 173 -1.88 10.64 10.97
N LEU A 174 -1.75 11.67 10.14
CA LEU A 174 -2.86 12.31 9.46
C LEU A 174 -3.24 11.61 8.13
N GLY A 175 -2.72 10.42 7.88
CA GLY A 175 -2.98 9.62 6.67
C GLY A 175 -2.07 9.99 5.50
N ILE A 176 -1.99 11.26 5.12
CA ILE A 176 -1.12 11.77 4.05
C ILE A 176 0.23 12.21 4.58
N VAL A 177 0.25 12.71 5.82
CA VAL A 177 1.43 13.27 6.49
C VAL A 177 1.54 12.69 7.88
N ILE A 178 2.75 12.34 8.28
CA ILE A 178 3.07 11.97 9.66
C ILE A 178 3.78 13.17 10.29
N GLN A 179 3.17 13.76 11.31
CA GLN A 179 3.77 14.85 12.08
C GLN A 179 4.56 14.27 13.25
N VAL A 180 5.76 14.81 13.45
CA VAL A 180 6.69 14.37 14.50
C VAL A 180 6.78 15.44 15.55
N TYR A 181 6.55 15.05 16.81
CA TYR A 181 6.63 15.92 17.99
C TYR A 181 7.71 15.43 18.95
N ARG A 182 8.41 16.36 19.57
CA ARG A 182 9.36 16.09 20.65
C ARG A 182 9.00 16.91 21.88
N GLU A 183 9.15 16.31 23.06
CA GLU A 183 9.07 17.06 24.30
C GLU A 183 10.33 17.93 24.45
N VAL A 184 10.10 19.24 24.58
CA VAL A 184 11.18 20.18 24.93
C VAL A 184 11.25 20.17 26.44
N SER A 185 12.38 19.66 26.96
CA SER A 185 12.72 19.68 28.39
C SER A 185 13.04 21.10 28.86
#